data_bcb2e1727fe2af90f5a27658e97ae566
#
_entry.id   bcb2e1727fe2af90f5a27658e97ae566
#
_cell.length_a   1.000
_cell.length_b   1.000
_cell.length_c   1.000
_cell.angle_alpha   90.00
_cell.angle_beta   90.00
_cell.angle_gamma   90.00
#
_symmetry.space_group_name_H-M   'P 1'
#
loop_
_entity.id
_entity.type
_entity.pdbx_description
1 polymer ?
#
loop_
_entity_poly.entity_id
_entity_poly.type
_entity_poly.pdbx_seq_one_letter_code
_entity_poly.pdbx_strand_id
1 'polypeptide(L)'
;LDSIRQIDSLASNDINYEIPRSKEETRFVKDYEEEEKYNLSVLTDPGKVPTEGVFFYKPVNGVVTSHYETDVHHYGVDLAAAPKESVLATLDGTVIYTGFDPNHGNVIQLQHKNGFISVYKHNELLLKEVGDHVVAGEAIALVGNTGELSTGPHLHFELWYKGNPVNPEEYIAF
;
A
#
# COMPACT_ATOMS: atom_id res chain seq x y z
N LEU A 1 29.30 5.98 -45.37
CA LEU A 1 28.38 4.82 -45.36
C LEU A 1 28.91 3.68 -44.50
N ASP A 2 30.22 3.42 -44.47
CA ASP A 2 30.80 2.36 -43.64
C ASP A 2 30.85 2.73 -42.13
N SER A 3 30.90 3.98 -41.82
CA SER A 3 30.91 4.46 -40.41
C SER A 3 29.54 4.24 -39.74
N ILE A 4 28.45 4.32 -40.49
CA ILE A 4 27.09 4.13 -39.96
C ILE A 4 26.80 2.67 -39.67
N ARG A 5 27.31 1.77 -40.51
CA ARG A 5 27.16 0.32 -40.31
C ARG A 5 27.96 -0.20 -39.10
N GLN A 6 29.08 0.45 -38.76
CA GLN A 6 29.85 0.08 -37.56
C GLN A 6 29.16 0.48 -36.26
N ILE A 7 28.38 1.57 -36.28
CA ILE A 7 27.61 2.00 -35.11
C ILE A 7 26.43 1.10 -34.83
N ASP A 8 25.75 0.62 -35.90
CA ASP A 8 24.63 -0.31 -35.74
C ASP A 8 25.09 -1.73 -35.28
N SER A 9 26.31 -2.14 -35.61
CA SER A 9 26.86 -3.41 -35.14
C SER A 9 27.31 -3.37 -33.67
N LEU A 10 27.58 -2.18 -33.14
CA LEU A 10 27.92 -1.98 -31.72
C LEU A 10 26.68 -1.84 -30.84
N ALA A 11 25.54 -1.45 -31.40
CA ALA A 11 24.26 -1.37 -30.70
C ALA A 11 23.58 -2.73 -30.49
N SER A 12 24.01 -3.79 -31.18
CA SER A 12 23.49 -5.15 -31.07
C SER A 12 24.28 -6.07 -30.13
N ASN A 13 25.33 -5.57 -29.50
CA ASN A 13 25.90 -6.26 -28.35
C ASN A 13 25.01 -5.98 -27.16
N ASP A 14 24.05 -6.86 -26.94
CA ASP A 14 23.36 -7.01 -25.68
C ASP A 14 24.40 -7.17 -24.58
N ILE A 15 24.87 -6.05 -24.07
CA ILE A 15 25.57 -6.02 -22.79
C ILE A 15 24.48 -6.31 -21.77
N ASN A 16 24.33 -7.58 -21.45
CA ASN A 16 23.53 -8.04 -20.34
C ASN A 16 24.21 -7.52 -19.08
N TYR A 17 24.01 -6.24 -18.78
CA TYR A 17 24.45 -5.63 -17.54
C TYR A 17 23.48 -6.12 -16.46
N GLU A 18 23.78 -7.28 -15.90
CA GLU A 18 23.24 -7.62 -14.58
C GLU A 18 23.86 -6.65 -13.59
N ILE A 19 23.13 -5.61 -13.27
CA ILE A 19 23.47 -4.74 -12.15
C ILE A 19 23.49 -5.62 -10.91
N PRO A 20 24.65 -5.81 -10.25
CA PRO A 20 24.70 -6.64 -9.07
C PRO A 20 23.79 -6.01 -8.01
N ARG A 21 22.76 -6.75 -7.62
CA ARG A 21 21.84 -6.34 -6.55
C ARG A 21 22.60 -6.23 -5.24
N SER A 22 22.24 -5.23 -4.44
CA SER A 22 22.78 -5.13 -3.09
C SER A 22 22.39 -6.37 -2.26
N LYS A 23 23.13 -6.64 -1.17
CA LYS A 23 22.80 -7.76 -0.28
C LYS A 23 21.39 -7.61 0.33
N GLU A 24 20.97 -6.38 0.57
CA GLU A 24 19.64 -6.06 1.08
C GLU A 24 18.55 -6.32 0.04
N GLU A 25 18.76 -5.93 -1.22
CA GLU A 25 17.82 -6.22 -2.31
C GLU A 25 17.70 -7.73 -2.57
N THR A 26 18.81 -8.45 -2.55
CA THR A 26 18.81 -9.92 -2.73
C THR A 26 18.07 -10.60 -1.58
N ARG A 27 18.24 -10.13 -0.34
CA ARG A 27 17.54 -10.64 0.83
C ARG A 27 16.04 -10.35 0.75
N PHE A 28 15.66 -9.14 0.36
CA PHE A 28 14.26 -8.75 0.17
C PHE A 28 13.55 -9.61 -0.88
N VAL A 29 14.16 -9.81 -2.05
CA VAL A 29 13.61 -10.66 -3.13
C VAL A 29 13.50 -12.11 -2.66
N LYS A 30 14.48 -12.63 -1.93
CA LYS A 30 14.46 -14.00 -1.42
C LYS A 30 13.36 -14.19 -0.37
N ASP A 31 13.22 -13.25 0.57
CA ASP A 31 12.18 -13.30 1.59
C ASP A 31 10.78 -13.21 0.94
N TYR A 32 10.62 -12.37 -0.09
CA TYR A 32 9.40 -12.26 -0.88
C TYR A 32 9.07 -13.55 -1.66
N GLU A 33 10.06 -14.18 -2.30
CA GLU A 33 9.88 -15.44 -3.03
C GLU A 33 9.51 -16.60 -2.10
N GLU A 34 10.10 -16.67 -0.91
CA GLU A 34 9.77 -17.67 0.10
C GLU A 34 8.35 -17.48 0.64
N GLU A 35 7.94 -16.23 0.85
CA GLU A 35 6.58 -15.87 1.28
C GLU A 35 5.53 -16.20 0.19
N GLU A 36 5.83 -15.92 -1.09
CA GLU A 36 4.99 -16.30 -2.22
C GLU A 36 4.84 -17.81 -2.36
N LYS A 37 5.90 -18.59 -2.16
CA LYS A 37 5.83 -20.05 -2.17
C LYS A 37 4.96 -20.60 -1.04
N TYR A 38 5.07 -20.01 0.14
CA TYR A 38 4.24 -20.37 1.29
C TYR A 38 2.77 -20.08 1.02
N ASN A 39 2.49 -18.90 0.49
CA ASN A 39 1.13 -18.46 0.13
C ASN A 39 0.50 -19.36 -0.94
N LEU A 40 1.25 -19.77 -1.96
CA LEU A 40 0.80 -20.70 -2.99
C LEU A 40 0.48 -22.10 -2.43
N SER A 41 1.20 -22.54 -1.40
CA SER A 41 0.98 -23.86 -0.80
C SER A 41 -0.23 -23.90 0.15
N VAL A 42 -0.64 -22.75 0.68
CA VAL A 42 -1.78 -22.62 1.62
C VAL A 42 -3.10 -22.33 0.89
N LEU A 43 -3.05 -21.83 -0.34
CA LEU A 43 -4.23 -21.51 -1.13
C LEU A 43 -4.85 -22.79 -1.74
N THR A 44 -5.60 -23.51 -0.94
CA THR A 44 -6.52 -24.57 -1.40
C THR A 44 -7.83 -24.00 -1.93
N ASP A 45 -8.11 -22.72 -1.67
CA ASP A 45 -9.32 -22.01 -2.13
C ASP A 45 -8.91 -20.64 -2.69
N PRO A 46 -8.96 -20.43 -4.03
CA PRO A 46 -8.54 -19.19 -4.66
C PRO A 46 -9.40 -17.95 -4.30
N GLY A 47 -10.50 -18.13 -3.57
CA GLY A 47 -11.36 -17.04 -3.11
C GLY A 47 -11.14 -16.61 -1.66
N LYS A 48 -10.31 -17.33 -0.90
CA LYS A 48 -10.14 -17.06 0.53
C LYS A 48 -8.79 -16.41 0.83
N VAL A 49 -8.84 -15.18 1.30
CA VAL A 49 -7.65 -14.49 1.84
C VAL A 49 -7.27 -15.12 3.18
N PRO A 50 -6.04 -15.61 3.37
CA PRO A 50 -5.61 -16.17 4.64
C PRO A 50 -5.45 -15.05 5.68
N THR A 51 -6.32 -15.04 6.67
CA THR A 51 -6.32 -14.06 7.78
C THR A 51 -6.02 -14.70 9.13
N GLU A 52 -5.74 -16.00 9.16
CA GLU A 52 -5.45 -16.73 10.39
C GLU A 52 -4.20 -16.18 11.07
N GLY A 53 -4.36 -15.75 12.32
CA GLY A 53 -3.29 -15.13 13.09
C GLY A 53 -2.97 -13.67 12.74
N VAL A 54 -3.73 -13.03 11.87
CA VAL A 54 -3.55 -11.62 11.50
C VAL A 54 -4.56 -10.76 12.23
N PHE A 55 -4.08 -9.79 13.02
CA PHE A 55 -4.89 -8.83 13.75
C PHE A 55 -4.73 -7.44 13.11
N PHE A 56 -5.82 -6.93 12.55
CA PHE A 56 -5.85 -5.59 11.97
C PHE A 56 -6.22 -4.55 13.03
N TYR A 57 -5.38 -3.54 13.15
CA TYR A 57 -5.70 -2.35 13.94
C TYR A 57 -6.66 -1.45 13.18
N LYS A 58 -7.61 -0.88 13.89
CA LYS A 58 -8.46 0.19 13.39
C LYS A 58 -7.59 1.39 12.97
N PRO A 59 -7.67 1.86 11.71
CA PRO A 59 -6.75 2.90 11.23
C PRO A 59 -7.02 4.29 11.81
N VAL A 60 -8.22 4.53 12.31
CA VAL A 60 -8.60 5.78 12.97
C VAL A 60 -9.76 5.55 13.93
N ASN A 61 -9.82 6.36 14.95
CA ASN A 61 -11.01 6.42 15.83
C ASN A 61 -12.10 7.26 15.14
N GLY A 62 -12.94 6.60 14.37
CA GLY A 62 -13.94 7.24 13.53
C GLY A 62 -15.14 6.35 13.26
N VAL A 63 -16.10 6.89 12.53
CA VAL A 63 -17.34 6.22 12.15
C VAL A 63 -17.39 6.04 10.62
N VAL A 64 -17.75 4.85 10.15
CA VAL A 64 -17.94 4.58 8.72
C VAL A 64 -19.07 5.45 8.19
N THR A 65 -18.78 6.26 7.20
CA THR A 65 -19.73 7.13 6.50
C THR A 65 -19.98 6.71 5.07
N SER A 66 -19.03 5.99 4.46
CA SER A 66 -19.19 5.42 3.13
C SER A 66 -18.52 4.05 3.08
N HIS A 67 -19.24 3.08 2.53
CA HIS A 67 -18.81 1.68 2.47
C HIS A 67 -18.04 1.39 1.18
N TYR A 68 -17.31 0.27 1.19
CA TYR A 68 -16.70 -0.29 -0.01
C TYR A 68 -17.80 -0.68 -1.00
N GLU A 69 -17.72 -0.14 -2.22
CA GLU A 69 -18.73 -0.37 -3.25
C GLU A 69 -18.09 -0.30 -4.65
N THR A 70 -17.91 -1.44 -5.28
CA THR A 70 -17.23 -1.53 -6.59
C THR A 70 -18.03 -0.94 -7.73
N ASP A 71 -19.36 -0.96 -7.66
CA ASP A 71 -20.25 -0.46 -8.72
C ASP A 71 -20.11 1.06 -8.92
N VAL A 72 -19.75 1.78 -7.87
CA VAL A 72 -19.47 3.22 -7.91
C VAL A 72 -17.98 3.56 -7.84
N HIS A 73 -17.12 2.55 -8.02
CA HIS A 73 -15.65 2.69 -7.98
C HIS A 73 -15.12 3.23 -6.65
N HIS A 74 -15.81 2.93 -5.54
CA HIS A 74 -15.35 3.23 -4.18
C HIS A 74 -14.63 2.02 -3.60
N TYR A 75 -13.30 1.98 -3.75
CA TYR A 75 -12.46 0.83 -3.39
C TYR A 75 -11.92 0.87 -1.97
N GLY A 76 -12.57 1.61 -1.09
CA GLY A 76 -12.20 1.73 0.31
C GLY A 76 -13.40 2.04 1.18
N VAL A 77 -13.13 2.44 2.41
CA VAL A 77 -14.13 2.96 3.35
C VAL A 77 -13.77 4.39 3.75
N ASP A 78 -14.77 5.21 3.91
CA ASP A 78 -14.61 6.54 4.48
C ASP A 78 -15.00 6.53 5.95
N LEU A 79 -14.12 7.05 6.78
CA LEU A 79 -14.24 7.10 8.24
C LEU A 79 -14.24 8.56 8.68
N ALA A 80 -15.40 9.09 9.07
CA ALA A 80 -15.48 10.42 9.67
C ALA A 80 -14.73 10.43 11.00
N ALA A 81 -13.83 11.37 11.16
CA ALA A 81 -13.01 11.55 12.35
C ALA A 81 -12.73 13.03 12.59
N ALA A 82 -12.33 13.37 13.80
CA ALA A 82 -11.93 14.73 14.12
C ALA A 82 -10.69 15.14 13.31
N PRO A 83 -10.58 16.41 12.87
CA PRO A 83 -9.35 16.92 12.29
C PRO A 83 -8.16 16.68 13.22
N LYS A 84 -7.02 16.28 12.65
CA LYS A 84 -5.77 15.96 13.38
C LYS A 84 -5.85 14.73 14.31
N GLU A 85 -6.92 13.95 14.23
CA GLU A 85 -6.92 12.61 14.84
C GLU A 85 -5.80 11.77 14.27
N SER A 86 -5.15 10.95 15.08
CA SER A 86 -4.06 10.10 14.62
C SER A 86 -4.56 9.01 13.67
N VAL A 87 -3.93 8.92 12.52
CA VAL A 87 -4.08 7.80 11.58
C VAL A 87 -3.04 6.75 11.94
N LEU A 88 -3.48 5.52 12.15
CA LEU A 88 -2.67 4.42 12.66
C LEU A 88 -2.43 3.37 11.58
N ALA A 89 -1.22 2.80 11.57
CA ALA A 89 -0.92 1.65 10.73
C ALA A 89 -1.83 0.47 11.12
N THR A 90 -2.52 -0.11 10.14
CA THR A 90 -3.42 -1.24 10.39
C THR A 90 -2.68 -2.54 10.70
N LEU A 91 -1.47 -2.69 10.18
CA LEU A 91 -0.54 -3.82 10.40
C LEU A 91 0.89 -3.31 10.44
N ASP A 92 1.80 -4.15 10.93
CA ASP A 92 3.24 -3.92 10.76
C ASP A 92 3.58 -3.82 9.27
N GLY A 93 4.46 -2.92 8.92
CA GLY A 93 4.83 -2.76 7.52
C GLY A 93 5.93 -1.74 7.27
N THR A 94 6.08 -1.44 5.99
CA THR A 94 7.05 -0.46 5.49
C THR A 94 6.33 0.55 4.62
N VAL A 95 6.66 1.82 4.77
CA VAL A 95 6.13 2.89 3.93
C VAL A 95 6.71 2.77 2.52
N ILE A 96 5.86 2.53 1.53
CA ILE A 96 6.28 2.37 0.12
C ILE A 96 5.97 3.58 -0.74
N TYR A 97 5.07 4.46 -0.30
CA TYR A 97 4.70 5.66 -1.01
C TYR A 97 4.23 6.75 -0.05
N THR A 98 4.67 7.97 -0.30
CA THR A 98 4.14 9.21 0.28
C THR A 98 4.06 10.26 -0.81
N GLY A 99 2.99 11.02 -0.85
CA GLY A 99 2.86 12.07 -1.84
C GLY A 99 1.58 12.87 -1.71
N PHE A 100 1.49 13.91 -2.51
CA PHE A 100 0.29 14.73 -2.66
C PHE A 100 -0.32 14.52 -4.04
N ASP A 101 -1.59 14.19 -4.05
CA ASP A 101 -2.42 14.09 -5.25
C ASP A 101 -3.53 15.14 -5.17
N PRO A 102 -3.79 15.92 -6.25
CA PRO A 102 -4.83 16.97 -6.23
C PRO A 102 -6.21 16.47 -5.84
N ASN A 103 -6.58 15.25 -6.19
CA ASN A 103 -7.88 14.65 -5.88
C ASN A 103 -7.93 14.03 -4.48
N HIS A 104 -6.85 13.36 -4.07
CA HIS A 104 -6.79 12.54 -2.85
C HIS A 104 -6.03 13.19 -1.69
N GLY A 105 -5.40 14.36 -1.93
CA GLY A 105 -4.61 15.06 -0.93
C GLY A 105 -3.33 14.35 -0.56
N ASN A 106 -2.92 14.43 0.69
CA ASN A 106 -1.76 13.72 1.18
C ASN A 106 -2.07 12.24 1.36
N VAL A 107 -1.30 11.40 0.68
CA VAL A 107 -1.47 9.94 0.62
C VAL A 107 -0.24 9.26 1.18
N ILE A 108 -0.45 8.23 2.00
CA ILE A 108 0.58 7.30 2.46
C ILE A 108 0.13 5.87 2.20
N GLN A 109 1.04 5.03 1.73
CA GLN A 109 0.81 3.61 1.48
C GLN A 109 1.81 2.77 2.27
N LEU A 110 1.32 1.71 2.89
CA LEU A 110 2.12 0.73 3.62
C LEU A 110 2.06 -0.63 2.93
N GLN A 111 3.21 -1.26 2.82
CA GLN A 111 3.32 -2.66 2.44
C GLN A 111 3.44 -3.52 3.70
N HIS A 112 2.59 -4.53 3.79
CA HIS A 112 2.57 -5.48 4.89
C HIS A 112 3.03 -6.86 4.43
N LYS A 113 3.28 -7.75 5.36
CA LYS A 113 3.48 -9.16 5.06
C LYS A 113 2.17 -9.79 4.55
N ASN A 114 2.27 -10.99 3.98
CA ASN A 114 1.12 -11.75 3.47
C ASN A 114 0.40 -11.12 2.27
N GLY A 115 1.05 -10.20 1.53
CA GLY A 115 0.51 -9.62 0.30
C GLY A 115 -0.48 -8.47 0.49
N PHE A 116 -0.62 -7.94 1.70
CA PHE A 116 -1.46 -6.78 1.98
C PHE A 116 -0.75 -5.46 1.74
N ILE A 117 -1.49 -4.50 1.19
CA ILE A 117 -1.13 -3.08 1.12
C ILE A 117 -2.29 -2.27 1.70
N SER A 118 -1.99 -1.30 2.55
CA SER A 118 -2.97 -0.33 3.04
C SER A 118 -2.70 1.06 2.50
N VAL A 119 -3.75 1.80 2.21
CA VAL A 119 -3.70 3.14 1.63
C VAL A 119 -4.53 4.10 2.47
N TYR A 120 -3.96 5.25 2.77
CA TYR A 120 -4.55 6.27 3.63
C TYR A 120 -4.53 7.60 2.89
N LYS A 121 -5.70 8.19 2.63
CA LYS A 121 -5.88 9.41 1.81
C LYS A 121 -6.52 10.56 2.60
N HIS A 122 -6.43 11.75 2.05
CA HIS A 122 -6.98 13.00 2.58
C HIS A 122 -6.35 13.47 3.89
N ASN A 123 -5.13 13.00 4.20
CA ASN A 123 -4.42 13.38 5.41
C ASN A 123 -4.02 14.86 5.41
N GLU A 124 -4.01 15.48 6.58
CA GLU A 124 -3.47 16.83 6.78
C GLU A 124 -1.94 16.82 6.78
N LEU A 125 -1.36 15.84 7.46
CA LEU A 125 0.08 15.70 7.63
C LEU A 125 0.49 14.24 7.59
N LEU A 126 1.58 13.94 6.92
CA LEU A 126 2.24 12.63 6.95
C LEU A 126 3.37 12.65 7.97
N LEU A 127 3.42 11.67 8.85
CA LEU A 127 4.41 11.58 9.95
C LEU A 127 5.56 10.64 9.63
N LYS A 128 5.51 9.95 8.50
CA LYS A 128 6.50 8.95 8.05
C LYS A 128 6.94 9.24 6.62
N GLU A 129 8.11 8.72 6.28
CA GLU A 129 8.72 8.81 4.96
C GLU A 129 8.86 7.42 4.32
N VAL A 130 8.99 7.39 3.00
CA VAL A 130 9.25 6.15 2.25
C VAL A 130 10.49 5.45 2.81
N GLY A 131 10.36 4.16 3.08
CA GLY A 131 11.40 3.33 3.68
C GLY A 131 11.29 3.18 5.19
N ASP A 132 10.48 3.98 5.88
CA ASP A 132 10.25 3.83 7.32
C ASP A 132 9.52 2.52 7.62
N HIS A 133 9.97 1.83 8.65
CA HIS A 133 9.27 0.68 9.22
C HIS A 133 8.30 1.16 10.30
N VAL A 134 7.11 0.60 10.30
CA VAL A 134 6.05 0.90 11.27
C VAL A 134 5.51 -0.37 11.89
N VAL A 135 5.03 -0.28 13.11
CA VAL A 135 4.30 -1.36 13.77
C VAL A 135 2.81 -1.08 13.77
N ALA A 136 1.99 -2.12 13.83
CA ALA A 136 0.54 -2.00 13.92
C ALA A 136 0.14 -1.07 15.09
N GLY A 137 -0.75 -0.13 14.85
CA GLY A 137 -1.18 0.85 15.84
C GLY A 137 -0.28 2.09 15.98
N GLU A 138 0.83 2.16 15.25
CA GLU A 138 1.70 3.34 15.24
C GLU A 138 1.09 4.48 14.42
N ALA A 139 1.18 5.72 14.92
CA ALA A 139 0.70 6.90 14.21
C ALA A 139 1.58 7.16 12.98
N ILE A 140 0.95 7.24 11.81
CA ILE A 140 1.61 7.45 10.52
C ILE A 140 1.21 8.75 9.82
N ALA A 141 0.07 9.31 10.18
CA ALA A 141 -0.47 10.54 9.62
C ALA A 141 -1.49 11.17 10.57
N LEU A 142 -1.99 12.33 10.19
CA LEU A 142 -3.10 13.00 10.88
C LEU A 142 -4.27 13.17 9.92
N VAL A 143 -5.49 12.91 10.41
CA VAL A 143 -6.73 13.10 9.65
C VAL A 143 -6.85 14.54 9.18
N GLY A 144 -7.19 14.69 7.92
CA GLY A 144 -7.41 15.98 7.30
C GLY A 144 -8.63 16.01 6.41
N ASN A 145 -8.64 16.99 5.53
CA ASN A 145 -9.66 17.21 4.51
C ASN A 145 -9.01 17.66 3.21
N THR A 146 -7.81 17.13 2.93
CA THR A 146 -7.01 17.50 1.75
C THR A 146 -7.46 16.75 0.50
N GLY A 147 -7.31 17.40 -0.65
CA GLY A 147 -7.73 16.87 -1.95
C GLY A 147 -9.14 17.31 -2.36
N GLU A 148 -9.34 17.47 -3.68
CA GLU A 148 -10.60 17.98 -4.25
C GLU A 148 -11.80 17.05 -4.05
N LEU A 149 -11.55 15.74 -3.92
CA LEU A 149 -12.61 14.75 -3.69
C LEU A 149 -13.02 14.62 -2.22
N SER A 150 -12.39 15.38 -1.32
CA SER A 150 -12.78 15.39 0.09
C SER A 150 -13.92 16.38 0.34
N THR A 151 -14.96 15.95 1.05
CA THR A 151 -16.15 16.73 1.38
C THR A 151 -16.27 17.07 2.87
N GLY A 152 -15.27 16.77 3.66
CA GLY A 152 -15.20 17.00 5.09
C GLY A 152 -14.09 16.18 5.75
N PRO A 153 -13.76 16.45 7.02
CA PRO A 153 -12.71 15.70 7.72
C PRO A 153 -13.03 14.22 7.81
N HIS A 154 -12.23 13.41 7.14
CA HIS A 154 -12.36 11.95 7.14
C HIS A 154 -11.06 11.29 6.70
N LEU A 155 -10.92 10.02 7.03
CA LEU A 155 -9.93 9.14 6.44
C LEU A 155 -10.59 8.30 5.34
N HIS A 156 -10.04 8.33 4.13
CA HIS A 156 -10.33 7.30 3.12
C HIS A 156 -9.28 6.21 3.25
N PHE A 157 -9.71 5.00 3.59
CA PHE A 157 -8.87 3.84 3.85
C PHE A 157 -9.14 2.73 2.85
N GLU A 158 -8.08 2.23 2.22
CA GLU A 158 -8.15 1.09 1.30
C GLU A 158 -7.28 -0.06 1.82
N LEU A 159 -7.75 -1.27 1.62
CA LEU A 159 -7.00 -2.49 1.85
C LEU A 159 -6.92 -3.28 0.55
N TRP A 160 -5.71 -3.64 0.15
CA TRP A 160 -5.43 -4.38 -1.07
C TRP A 160 -4.75 -5.71 -0.73
N TYR A 161 -5.14 -6.77 -1.39
CA TYR A 161 -4.54 -8.09 -1.24
C TYR A 161 -4.09 -8.61 -2.60
N LYS A 162 -2.76 -8.85 -2.74
CA LYS A 162 -2.13 -9.31 -3.99
C LYS A 162 -2.59 -8.54 -5.23
N GLY A 163 -2.60 -7.22 -5.12
CA GLY A 163 -2.96 -6.31 -6.22
C GLY A 163 -4.45 -6.10 -6.47
N ASN A 164 -5.33 -6.67 -5.65
CA ASN A 164 -6.77 -6.50 -5.75
C ASN A 164 -7.33 -5.78 -4.52
N PRO A 165 -8.23 -4.79 -4.69
CA PRO A 165 -8.90 -4.17 -3.56
C PRO A 165 -9.84 -5.16 -2.88
N VAL A 166 -9.89 -5.11 -1.56
CA VAL A 166 -10.81 -5.91 -0.74
C VAL A 166 -11.64 -5.01 0.16
N ASN A 167 -12.80 -5.48 0.58
CA ASN A 167 -13.64 -4.71 1.50
C ASN A 167 -13.02 -4.68 2.90
N PRO A 168 -12.56 -3.51 3.38
CA PRO A 168 -11.91 -3.43 4.69
C PRO A 168 -12.79 -3.88 5.86
N GLU A 169 -14.10 -3.73 5.74
CA GLU A 169 -15.05 -4.12 6.81
C GLU A 169 -15.13 -5.63 7.02
N GLU A 170 -14.66 -6.44 6.07
CA GLU A 170 -14.54 -7.90 6.23
C GLU A 170 -13.33 -8.31 7.08
N TYR A 171 -12.37 -7.40 7.29
CA TYR A 171 -11.11 -7.66 8.01
C TYR A 171 -10.99 -6.86 9.30
N ILE A 172 -11.59 -5.69 9.36
CA ILE A 172 -11.44 -4.73 10.46
C ILE A 172 -12.81 -4.41 11.03
N ALA A 173 -12.95 -4.49 12.34
CA ALA A 173 -14.13 -3.99 13.05
C ALA A 173 -13.96 -2.49 13.30
N PHE A 174 -14.75 -1.71 12.64
CA PHE A 174 -14.76 -0.25 12.79
C PHE A 174 -15.72 0.23 13.85
#